data_2e9e7f03334a8092cc5e0c526a4adc3e
#
_entry.id   2e9e7f03334a8092cc5e0c526a4adc3e
#
_cell.length_a   1.000
_cell.length_b   1.000
_cell.length_c   1.000
_cell.angle_alpha   90.00
_cell.angle_beta   90.00
_cell.angle_gamma   90.00
#
_symmetry.space_group_name_H-M   'P 1'
#
loop_
_entity.id
_entity.type
_entity.pdbx_description
1 polymer ?
#
loop_
_entity_poly.entity_id
_entity_poly.type
_entity_poly.pdbx_seq_one_letter_code
_entity_poly.pdbx_strand_id
1 'polypeptide(L)'
;DSTLYFENMSLDGAVKIDSAKLSEDGTFAFEGTAPTAPEFYRLRIAGQFINIAVDSTETINIKAQYPQMATQYEVSGSEDCQRIKELSLMQSSLQAQVNAIARNPELGAQAVADSVSRIVEAYKTRVKTEYIFKAPMKASSYFALFQTIYAGGQPVLLFNPRTSEQDIKVFGAVATSWDTFYPNEKRGENLHNIAIEGMKDVRYLRSQQQAEEIEASKVNTSGILDFTLTDNTGATRSLSSLKGNVVLLDFHLFADQNSMKRIMSLRELYNKYHAQGFQIYQVAIDGGEHFWKTQTAALPWISTRVDDNTSSVLQMYNVQQVPTFFLLNRSCNVVKRDAQIKDIDAEIKALL
;
A
#
# COMPACT_ATOMS: atom_id res chain seq x y z
N ASP A 1 17.98 -3.91 -33.56
CA ASP A 1 17.90 -2.50 -33.86
C ASP A 1 19.18 -1.83 -33.35
N SER A 2 19.89 -1.09 -34.26
CA SER A 2 21.16 -0.42 -33.97
C SER A 2 20.98 1.11 -33.80
N THR A 3 19.74 1.58 -33.64
CA THR A 3 19.46 3.01 -33.47
C THR A 3 19.37 3.36 -32.00
N LEU A 4 20.28 4.21 -31.54
CA LEU A 4 20.28 4.81 -30.22
C LEU A 4 19.49 6.12 -30.26
N TYR A 5 18.48 6.23 -29.42
CA TYR A 5 17.65 7.42 -29.26
C TYR A 5 18.10 8.24 -28.06
N PHE A 6 18.21 9.54 -28.23
CA PHE A 6 18.41 10.52 -27.18
C PHE A 6 17.10 11.26 -26.95
N GLU A 7 16.55 11.12 -25.77
CA GLU A 7 15.20 11.61 -25.41
C GLU A 7 15.27 12.52 -24.20
N ASN A 8 14.55 13.66 -24.24
CA ASN A 8 14.31 14.49 -23.07
C ASN A 8 13.13 13.91 -22.27
N MET A 9 13.28 13.82 -20.97
CA MET A 9 12.24 13.37 -20.04
C MET A 9 11.50 14.60 -19.49
N SER A 10 10.66 15.22 -20.33
CA SER A 10 9.87 16.39 -19.94
C SER A 10 8.78 16.04 -18.94
N LEU A 11 8.13 17.05 -18.34
CA LEU A 11 6.97 16.85 -17.44
C LEU A 11 5.77 16.20 -18.16
N ASP A 12 5.68 16.39 -19.48
CA ASP A 12 4.61 15.83 -20.32
C ASP A 12 4.98 14.45 -20.92
N GLY A 13 6.16 13.94 -20.60
CA GLY A 13 6.65 12.64 -21.06
C GLY A 13 7.95 12.71 -21.86
N ALA A 14 8.34 11.57 -22.44
CA ALA A 14 9.57 11.45 -23.20
C ALA A 14 9.42 12.07 -24.59
N VAL A 15 10.32 12.98 -24.93
CA VAL A 15 10.39 13.63 -26.24
C VAL A 15 11.70 13.27 -26.89
N LYS A 16 11.67 12.70 -28.12
CA LYS A 16 12.87 12.43 -28.91
C LYS A 16 13.53 13.75 -29.28
N ILE A 17 14.81 13.88 -28.94
CA ILE A 17 15.64 15.02 -29.34
C ILE A 17 16.47 14.65 -30.56
N ASP A 18 17.17 13.51 -30.49
CA ASP A 18 18.08 13.06 -31.51
C ASP A 18 18.18 11.54 -31.60
N SER A 19 18.86 11.01 -32.57
CA SER A 19 19.17 9.59 -32.71
C SER A 19 20.43 9.35 -33.52
N ALA A 20 21.20 8.35 -33.09
CA ALA A 20 22.39 7.90 -33.81
C ALA A 20 22.19 6.44 -34.26
N LYS A 21 22.48 6.16 -35.50
CA LYS A 21 22.63 4.79 -35.98
C LYS A 21 24.05 4.33 -35.62
N LEU A 22 24.14 3.38 -34.70
CA LEU A 22 25.43 2.87 -34.24
C LEU A 22 26.15 2.16 -35.38
N SER A 23 27.41 2.51 -35.58
CA SER A 23 28.37 1.82 -36.45
C SER A 23 28.89 0.53 -35.82
N GLU A 24 29.74 -0.22 -36.50
CA GLU A 24 30.28 -1.51 -35.96
C GLU A 24 31.10 -1.30 -34.69
N ASP A 25 31.75 -0.14 -34.53
CA ASP A 25 32.47 0.22 -33.28
C ASP A 25 31.57 0.71 -32.15
N GLY A 26 30.26 0.90 -32.41
CA GLY A 26 29.27 1.30 -31.44
C GLY A 26 29.39 2.71 -30.88
N THR A 27 30.20 3.60 -31.54
CA THR A 27 30.40 4.97 -31.07
C THR A 27 29.20 5.87 -31.38
N PHE A 28 28.97 6.84 -30.48
CA PHE A 28 27.95 7.88 -30.64
C PHE A 28 28.40 9.18 -29.98
N ALA A 29 27.80 10.30 -30.39
CA ALA A 29 27.90 11.58 -29.71
C ALA A 29 26.61 12.37 -29.92
N PHE A 30 26.16 13.03 -28.86
CA PHE A 30 25.05 13.99 -28.88
C PHE A 30 25.54 15.29 -28.24
N GLU A 31 25.11 16.41 -28.80
CA GLU A 31 25.43 17.73 -28.29
C GLU A 31 24.14 18.50 -28.03
N GLY A 32 24.14 19.40 -27.05
CA GLY A 32 23.01 20.22 -26.68
C GLY A 32 23.44 21.50 -25.97
N THR A 33 22.50 22.41 -25.79
CA THR A 33 22.70 23.62 -25.00
C THR A 33 22.67 23.28 -23.52
N ALA A 34 23.60 23.83 -22.73
CA ALA A 34 23.63 23.68 -21.28
C ALA A 34 22.33 24.23 -20.68
N PRO A 35 21.63 23.46 -19.84
CA PRO A 35 20.42 23.91 -19.19
C PRO A 35 20.70 24.90 -18.05
N THR A 36 19.70 25.71 -17.68
CA THR A 36 19.76 26.65 -16.54
C THR A 36 19.46 25.98 -15.20
N ALA A 37 18.85 24.81 -15.26
CA ALA A 37 18.54 23.94 -14.12
C ALA A 37 18.67 22.50 -14.54
N PRO A 38 18.73 21.53 -13.61
CA PRO A 38 18.87 20.12 -13.96
C PRO A 38 17.80 19.64 -14.92
N GLU A 39 18.20 19.11 -16.06
CA GLU A 39 17.35 18.48 -17.06
C GLU A 39 17.63 16.99 -17.17
N PHE A 40 16.58 16.23 -17.49
CA PHE A 40 16.61 14.77 -17.48
C PHE A 40 16.47 14.22 -18.90
N TYR A 41 17.33 13.29 -19.19
CA TYR A 41 17.36 12.62 -20.48
C TYR A 41 17.46 11.12 -20.30
N ARG A 42 17.21 10.39 -21.39
CA ARG A 42 17.55 8.98 -21.46
C ARG A 42 18.15 8.61 -22.82
N LEU A 43 19.08 7.67 -22.77
CA LEU A 43 19.55 6.95 -23.94
C LEU A 43 18.75 5.65 -24.05
N ARG A 44 18.10 5.41 -25.17
CA ARG A 44 17.25 4.23 -25.37
C ARG A 44 17.62 3.48 -26.65
N ILE A 45 17.73 2.15 -26.54
CA ILE A 45 17.88 1.25 -27.68
C ILE A 45 17.09 -0.03 -27.40
N ALA A 46 16.26 -0.48 -28.35
CA ALA A 46 15.51 -1.73 -28.31
C ALA A 46 14.82 -2.03 -26.95
N GLY A 47 14.18 -1.00 -26.35
CA GLY A 47 13.48 -1.14 -25.06
C GLY A 47 14.35 -1.05 -23.81
N GLN A 48 15.67 -1.00 -23.95
CA GLN A 48 16.62 -0.73 -22.86
C GLN A 48 16.94 0.76 -22.78
N PHE A 49 17.17 1.29 -21.58
CA PHE A 49 17.50 2.71 -21.41
C PHE A 49 18.44 2.98 -20.24
N ILE A 50 19.17 4.07 -20.36
CA ILE A 50 20.01 4.65 -19.31
C ILE A 50 19.50 6.06 -19.04
N ASN A 51 19.19 6.36 -17.78
CA ASN A 51 18.81 7.70 -17.35
C ASN A 51 20.04 8.59 -17.14
N ILE A 52 19.93 9.84 -17.58
CA ILE A 52 20.97 10.84 -17.52
C ILE A 52 20.36 12.14 -16.98
N ALA A 53 21.13 12.90 -16.22
CA ALA A 53 20.82 14.27 -15.87
C ALA A 53 21.97 15.18 -16.26
N VAL A 54 21.64 16.38 -16.73
CA VAL A 54 22.57 17.45 -17.04
C VAL A 54 22.14 18.69 -16.28
N ASP A 55 23.01 19.28 -15.49
CA ASP A 55 22.69 20.47 -14.68
C ASP A 55 23.46 21.73 -15.10
N SER A 56 24.47 21.57 -15.96
CA SER A 56 25.35 22.67 -16.42
C SER A 56 26.08 22.25 -17.71
N THR A 57 27.19 22.88 -18.00
CA THR A 57 28.09 22.47 -19.09
C THR A 57 28.90 21.24 -18.63
N GLU A 58 28.49 20.07 -19.06
CA GLU A 58 29.11 18.79 -18.74
C GLU A 58 29.45 18.00 -20.00
N THR A 59 30.47 17.16 -19.90
CA THR A 59 30.76 16.12 -20.88
C THR A 59 30.60 14.75 -20.21
N ILE A 60 29.50 14.08 -20.54
CA ILE A 60 29.13 12.80 -19.94
C ILE A 60 29.55 11.68 -20.86
N ASN A 61 30.42 10.79 -20.38
CA ASN A 61 30.85 9.61 -21.11
C ASN A 61 30.13 8.37 -20.59
N ILE A 62 29.56 7.59 -21.52
CA ILE A 62 28.82 6.39 -21.21
C ILE A 62 29.40 5.22 -22.03
N LYS A 63 29.65 4.11 -21.34
CA LYS A 63 30.00 2.83 -21.95
C LYS A 63 28.99 1.78 -21.48
N ALA A 64 28.36 1.12 -22.43
CA ALA A 64 27.37 0.09 -22.13
C ALA A 64 27.44 -1.03 -23.16
N GLN A 65 27.02 -2.22 -22.77
CA GLN A 65 26.93 -3.37 -23.64
C GLN A 65 25.49 -3.86 -23.74
N TYR A 66 24.95 -3.88 -24.95
CA TYR A 66 23.66 -4.47 -25.24
C TYR A 66 23.77 -6.03 -25.16
N PRO A 67 22.80 -6.76 -24.58
CA PRO A 67 21.49 -6.28 -24.08
C PRO A 67 21.46 -5.89 -22.60
N GLN A 68 22.58 -5.80 -21.90
CA GLN A 68 22.63 -5.50 -20.46
C GLN A 68 22.83 -4.00 -20.16
N MET A 69 22.64 -3.11 -21.13
CA MET A 69 22.97 -1.68 -20.97
C MET A 69 22.23 -0.99 -19.81
N ALA A 70 21.06 -1.44 -19.45
CA ALA A 70 20.29 -0.85 -18.34
C ALA A 70 20.88 -1.17 -16.95
N THR A 71 21.69 -2.22 -16.83
CA THR A 71 22.23 -2.71 -15.56
C THR A 71 23.76 -2.77 -15.52
N GLN A 72 24.40 -2.87 -16.69
CA GLN A 72 25.86 -2.97 -16.85
C GLN A 72 26.37 -1.86 -17.75
N TYR A 73 26.59 -0.69 -17.18
CA TYR A 73 27.17 0.44 -17.87
C TYR A 73 28.11 1.22 -16.96
N GLU A 74 29.02 1.96 -17.58
CA GLU A 74 29.89 2.92 -16.92
C GLU A 74 29.45 4.34 -17.28
N VAL A 75 29.50 5.25 -16.33
CA VAL A 75 29.25 6.67 -16.55
C VAL A 75 30.32 7.50 -15.85
N SER A 76 30.83 8.51 -16.53
CA SER A 76 31.82 9.46 -16.00
C SER A 76 31.56 10.85 -16.54
N GLY A 77 32.15 11.86 -15.90
CA GLY A 77 32.00 13.27 -16.27
C GLY A 77 30.82 13.98 -15.61
N SER A 78 29.97 13.25 -14.82
CA SER A 78 28.88 13.83 -14.04
C SER A 78 28.67 13.06 -12.75
N GLU A 79 28.72 13.74 -11.62
CA GLU A 79 28.41 13.16 -10.30
C GLU A 79 26.92 12.74 -10.21
N ASP A 80 26.01 13.56 -10.72
CA ASP A 80 24.58 13.25 -10.71
C ASP A 80 24.27 12.01 -11.53
N CYS A 81 24.89 11.83 -12.70
CA CYS A 81 24.73 10.62 -13.50
C CYS A 81 25.26 9.37 -12.79
N GLN A 82 26.35 9.47 -12.01
CA GLN A 82 26.85 8.37 -11.19
C GLN A 82 25.85 8.01 -10.09
N ARG A 83 25.31 9.00 -9.41
CA ARG A 83 24.30 8.79 -8.34
C ARG A 83 22.97 8.25 -8.92
N ILE A 84 22.55 8.72 -10.10
CA ILE A 84 21.36 8.17 -10.79
C ILE A 84 21.59 6.71 -11.18
N LYS A 85 22.79 6.36 -11.63
CA LYS A 85 23.16 4.96 -11.87
C LYS A 85 23.02 4.11 -10.60
N GLU A 86 23.59 4.56 -9.49
CA GLU A 86 23.48 3.86 -8.21
C GLU A 86 22.02 3.66 -7.79
N LEU A 87 21.20 4.72 -7.86
CA LEU A 87 19.77 4.67 -7.56
C LEU A 87 19.03 3.70 -8.48
N SER A 88 19.33 3.69 -9.77
CA SER A 88 18.71 2.78 -10.75
C SER A 88 19.05 1.31 -10.44
N LEU A 89 20.30 1.02 -10.09
CA LEU A 89 20.73 -0.33 -9.71
C LEU A 89 20.12 -0.78 -8.38
N MET A 90 20.05 0.12 -7.40
CA MET A 90 19.39 -0.14 -6.12
C MET A 90 17.89 -0.43 -6.32
N GLN A 91 17.20 0.32 -7.17
CA GLN A 91 15.79 0.10 -7.52
C GLN A 91 15.59 -1.26 -8.21
N SER A 92 16.47 -1.62 -9.14
CA SER A 92 16.43 -2.93 -9.82
C SER A 92 16.62 -4.08 -8.83
N SER A 93 17.54 -3.93 -7.88
CA SER A 93 17.76 -4.90 -6.80
C SER A 93 16.54 -5.02 -5.89
N LEU A 94 15.91 -3.91 -5.51
CA LEU A 94 14.67 -3.91 -4.73
C LEU A 94 13.55 -4.64 -5.49
N GLN A 95 13.38 -4.36 -6.79
CA GLN A 95 12.38 -5.05 -7.60
C GLN A 95 12.61 -6.57 -7.64
N ALA A 96 13.86 -7.00 -7.77
CA ALA A 96 14.18 -8.43 -7.74
C ALA A 96 13.81 -9.07 -6.39
N GLN A 97 14.07 -8.40 -5.27
CA GLN A 97 13.68 -8.85 -3.94
C GLN A 97 12.16 -8.92 -3.76
N VAL A 98 11.43 -7.90 -4.20
CA VAL A 98 9.96 -7.89 -4.19
C VAL A 98 9.40 -9.08 -4.98
N ASN A 99 9.93 -9.31 -6.18
CA ASN A 99 9.51 -10.43 -7.02
C ASN A 99 9.81 -11.79 -6.38
N ALA A 100 10.95 -11.94 -5.71
CA ALA A 100 11.33 -13.17 -5.02
C ALA A 100 10.39 -13.45 -3.83
N ILE A 101 10.06 -12.42 -3.03
CA ILE A 101 9.12 -12.55 -1.90
C ILE A 101 7.72 -12.92 -2.41
N ALA A 102 7.23 -12.22 -3.46
CA ALA A 102 5.90 -12.44 -4.02
C ALA A 102 5.72 -13.85 -4.64
N ARG A 103 6.80 -14.47 -5.09
CA ARG A 103 6.79 -15.82 -5.70
C ARG A 103 7.08 -16.93 -4.69
N ASN A 104 7.35 -16.62 -3.44
CA ASN A 104 7.65 -17.64 -2.43
C ASN A 104 6.36 -18.39 -2.02
N PRO A 105 6.21 -19.68 -2.36
CA PRO A 105 5.00 -20.45 -2.07
C PRO A 105 4.82 -20.76 -0.57
N GLU A 106 5.86 -20.60 0.23
CA GLU A 106 5.81 -20.86 1.68
C GLU A 106 5.24 -19.67 2.47
N LEU A 107 5.11 -18.49 1.83
CA LEU A 107 4.61 -17.28 2.47
C LEU A 107 3.12 -17.07 2.19
N GLY A 108 2.34 -16.87 3.24
CA GLY A 108 0.96 -16.39 3.13
C GLY A 108 0.90 -14.92 2.71
N ALA A 109 -0.25 -14.46 2.22
CA ALA A 109 -0.43 -13.11 1.69
C ALA A 109 0.00 -12.00 2.67
N GLN A 110 -0.29 -12.15 3.97
CA GLN A 110 0.11 -11.19 5.00
C GLN A 110 1.63 -11.15 5.17
N ALA A 111 2.28 -12.31 5.24
CA ALA A 111 3.73 -12.40 5.38
C ALA A 111 4.47 -11.81 4.16
N VAL A 112 3.91 -11.97 2.96
CA VAL A 112 4.39 -11.30 1.74
C VAL A 112 4.28 -9.79 1.88
N ALA A 113 3.10 -9.27 2.25
CA ALA A 113 2.86 -7.83 2.41
C ALA A 113 3.81 -7.20 3.45
N ASP A 114 3.96 -7.83 4.61
CA ASP A 114 4.84 -7.36 5.69
C ASP A 114 6.32 -7.36 5.28
N SER A 115 6.74 -8.40 4.55
CA SER A 115 8.12 -8.53 4.09
C SER A 115 8.44 -7.49 3.01
N VAL A 116 7.54 -7.28 2.05
CA VAL A 116 7.68 -6.24 1.01
C VAL A 116 7.71 -4.86 1.65
N SER A 117 6.78 -4.57 2.56
CA SER A 117 6.74 -3.28 3.28
C SER A 117 8.07 -2.99 3.99
N ARG A 118 8.64 -3.98 4.68
CA ARG A 118 9.91 -3.83 5.41
C ARG A 118 11.08 -3.48 4.49
N ILE A 119 11.23 -4.17 3.36
CA ILE A 119 12.35 -3.89 2.45
C ILE A 119 12.17 -2.56 1.71
N VAL A 120 10.93 -2.18 1.39
CA VAL A 120 10.60 -0.87 0.79
C VAL A 120 10.92 0.26 1.76
N GLU A 121 10.52 0.15 3.03
CA GLU A 121 10.82 1.19 4.04
C GLU A 121 12.32 1.29 4.34
N ALA A 122 13.06 0.18 4.35
CA ALA A 122 14.52 0.20 4.46
C ALA A 122 15.16 0.93 3.26
N TYR A 123 14.69 0.65 2.05
CA TYR A 123 15.12 1.35 0.84
C TYR A 123 14.83 2.85 0.91
N LYS A 124 13.59 3.24 1.23
CA LYS A 124 13.18 4.64 1.37
C LYS A 124 14.04 5.38 2.41
N THR A 125 14.29 4.76 3.54
CA THR A 125 15.14 5.34 4.59
C THR A 125 16.55 5.60 4.08
N ARG A 126 17.15 4.64 3.40
CA ARG A 126 18.47 4.78 2.81
C ARG A 126 18.51 5.91 1.76
N VAL A 127 17.57 5.92 0.83
CA VAL A 127 17.49 6.96 -0.23
C VAL A 127 17.26 8.35 0.36
N LYS A 128 16.39 8.49 1.35
CA LYS A 128 16.19 9.77 2.06
C LYS A 128 17.49 10.30 2.67
N THR A 129 18.20 9.43 3.40
CA THR A 129 19.36 9.87 4.19
C THR A 129 20.62 10.04 3.35
N GLU A 130 20.85 9.16 2.38
CA GLU A 130 22.11 9.16 1.61
C GLU A 130 22.07 10.03 0.35
N TYR A 131 20.88 10.25 -0.21
CA TYR A 131 20.71 11.01 -1.45
C TYR A 131 19.91 12.29 -1.26
N ILE A 132 18.64 12.20 -0.84
CA ILE A 132 17.71 13.33 -0.90
C ILE A 132 18.10 14.42 0.11
N PHE A 133 18.21 14.10 1.39
CA PHE A 133 18.47 15.12 2.43
C PHE A 133 19.93 15.60 2.47
N LYS A 134 20.87 14.85 1.90
CA LYS A 134 22.25 15.33 1.79
C LYS A 134 22.42 16.44 0.76
N ALA A 135 21.69 16.36 -0.34
CA ALA A 135 21.83 17.30 -1.44
C ALA A 135 20.51 17.47 -2.21
N PRO A 136 19.47 18.07 -1.57
CA PRO A 136 18.11 18.13 -2.14
C PRO A 136 18.03 18.93 -3.44
N MET A 137 19.01 19.80 -3.74
CA MET A 137 19.10 20.55 -4.98
C MET A 137 19.59 19.72 -6.19
N LYS A 138 20.18 18.57 -5.94
CA LYS A 138 20.78 17.74 -7.00
C LYS A 138 19.74 17.06 -7.88
N ALA A 139 20.08 16.86 -9.16
CA ALA A 139 19.27 16.10 -10.10
C ALA A 139 18.98 14.68 -9.59
N SER A 140 19.97 14.03 -8.99
CA SER A 140 19.81 12.70 -8.38
C SER A 140 18.75 12.65 -7.29
N SER A 141 18.58 13.71 -6.49
CA SER A 141 17.53 13.80 -5.47
C SER A 141 16.14 13.96 -6.09
N TYR A 142 16.00 14.76 -7.12
CA TYR A 142 14.77 14.85 -7.91
C TYR A 142 14.42 13.49 -8.53
N PHE A 143 15.38 12.82 -9.17
CA PHE A 143 15.20 11.49 -9.76
C PHE A 143 14.70 10.46 -8.73
N ALA A 144 15.27 10.49 -7.52
CA ALA A 144 14.91 9.57 -6.45
C ALA A 144 13.44 9.65 -6.03
N LEU A 145 12.81 10.84 -6.09
CA LEU A 145 11.40 11.04 -5.73
C LEU A 145 10.44 10.25 -6.62
N PHE A 146 10.80 10.03 -7.89
CA PHE A 146 9.92 9.43 -8.89
C PHE A 146 10.24 7.96 -9.18
N GLN A 147 11.07 7.33 -8.36
CA GLN A 147 11.34 5.89 -8.50
C GLN A 147 10.09 5.06 -8.18
N THR A 148 9.89 4.01 -8.97
CA THR A 148 8.75 3.09 -8.84
C THR A 148 9.21 1.65 -8.70
N ILE A 149 8.36 0.82 -8.12
CA ILE A 149 8.43 -0.65 -8.21
C ILE A 149 7.13 -1.17 -8.80
N TYR A 150 7.17 -2.37 -9.38
CA TYR A 150 5.98 -3.08 -9.80
C TYR A 150 5.52 -4.00 -8.67
N ALA A 151 4.29 -3.79 -8.21
CA ALA A 151 3.63 -4.65 -7.24
C ALA A 151 2.24 -5.02 -7.77
N GLY A 152 1.93 -6.32 -7.81
CA GLY A 152 0.66 -6.78 -8.39
C GLY A 152 0.47 -6.42 -9.88
N GLY A 153 1.55 -6.25 -10.63
CA GLY A 153 1.52 -5.87 -12.05
C GLY A 153 1.31 -4.38 -12.33
N GLN A 154 1.22 -3.55 -11.29
CA GLN A 154 1.07 -2.09 -11.40
C GLN A 154 2.32 -1.35 -10.90
N PRO A 155 2.71 -0.23 -11.54
CA PRO A 155 3.76 0.63 -11.04
C PRO A 155 3.29 1.38 -9.78
N VAL A 156 4.08 1.31 -8.72
CA VAL A 156 3.82 1.99 -7.44
C VAL A 156 4.99 2.91 -7.14
N LEU A 157 4.71 4.18 -6.84
CA LEU A 157 5.73 5.13 -6.38
C LEU A 157 6.30 4.68 -5.04
N LEU A 158 7.62 4.70 -4.93
CA LEU A 158 8.31 4.41 -3.65
C LEU A 158 8.07 5.54 -2.64
N PHE A 159 8.12 6.79 -3.08
CA PHE A 159 7.70 7.95 -2.31
C PHE A 159 6.34 8.42 -2.82
N ASN A 160 5.27 8.15 -2.06
CA ASN A 160 3.91 8.50 -2.48
C ASN A 160 3.32 9.63 -1.62
N PRO A 161 3.38 10.88 -2.09
CA PRO A 161 2.86 12.03 -1.34
C PRO A 161 1.33 12.03 -1.19
N ARG A 162 0.59 11.23 -1.97
CA ARG A 162 -0.87 11.17 -1.88
C ARG A 162 -1.37 10.33 -0.71
N THR A 163 -0.54 9.44 -0.18
CA THR A 163 -0.92 8.51 0.89
C THR A 163 -0.08 8.64 2.15
N SER A 164 1.07 9.34 2.08
CA SER A 164 2.04 9.42 3.15
C SER A 164 2.44 10.86 3.47
N GLU A 165 2.12 11.31 4.69
CA GLU A 165 2.56 12.62 5.19
C GLU A 165 4.09 12.75 5.25
N GLN A 166 4.79 11.64 5.53
CA GLN A 166 6.24 11.63 5.54
C GLN A 166 6.82 11.83 4.14
N ASP A 167 6.18 11.26 3.13
CA ASP A 167 6.62 11.41 1.74
C ASP A 167 6.34 12.84 1.22
N ILE A 168 5.24 13.48 1.65
CA ILE A 168 4.99 14.91 1.39
C ILE A 168 6.18 15.77 1.85
N LYS A 169 6.72 15.50 3.05
CA LYS A 169 7.87 16.23 3.60
C LYS A 169 9.12 16.04 2.75
N VAL A 170 9.30 14.85 2.17
CA VAL A 170 10.43 14.56 1.27
C VAL A 170 10.31 15.36 -0.03
N PHE A 171 9.12 15.37 -0.65
CA PHE A 171 8.84 16.21 -1.82
C PHE A 171 9.01 17.70 -1.52
N GLY A 172 8.48 18.17 -0.39
CA GLY A 172 8.60 19.56 0.05
C GLY A 172 10.04 20.01 0.28
N ALA A 173 10.89 19.15 0.82
CA ALA A 173 12.32 19.46 1.04
C ALA A 173 13.06 19.68 -0.30
N VAL A 174 12.79 18.83 -1.29
CA VAL A 174 13.38 19.01 -2.63
C VAL A 174 12.79 20.23 -3.32
N ALA A 175 11.47 20.43 -3.26
CA ALA A 175 10.80 21.59 -3.84
C ALA A 175 11.39 22.92 -3.31
N THR A 176 11.49 23.07 -2.00
CA THR A 176 12.05 24.27 -1.35
C THR A 176 13.51 24.49 -1.74
N SER A 177 14.28 23.42 -1.85
CA SER A 177 15.67 23.53 -2.29
C SER A 177 15.77 23.97 -3.75
N TRP A 178 14.93 23.43 -4.62
CA TRP A 178 14.89 23.80 -6.04
C TRP A 178 14.50 25.24 -6.25
N ASP A 179 13.54 25.78 -5.50
CA ASP A 179 13.19 27.21 -5.53
C ASP A 179 14.37 28.12 -5.19
N THR A 180 15.22 27.67 -4.27
CA THR A 180 16.40 28.43 -3.85
C THR A 180 17.49 28.42 -4.90
N PHE A 181 17.77 27.26 -5.50
CA PHE A 181 18.88 27.08 -6.43
C PHE A 181 18.48 27.30 -7.90
N TYR A 182 17.22 27.05 -8.24
CA TYR A 182 16.69 27.14 -9.61
C TYR A 182 15.33 27.88 -9.60
N PRO A 183 15.31 29.17 -9.26
CA PRO A 183 14.07 29.92 -9.11
C PRO A 183 13.28 30.01 -10.42
N ASN A 184 11.96 29.88 -10.33
CA ASN A 184 11.02 29.90 -11.45
C ASN A 184 11.12 28.71 -12.44
N GLU A 185 11.81 27.64 -12.07
CA GLU A 185 11.87 26.46 -12.91
C GLU A 185 10.60 25.59 -12.74
N LYS A 186 10.06 25.15 -13.87
CA LYS A 186 8.79 24.39 -13.93
C LYS A 186 8.82 23.11 -13.08
N ARG A 187 9.99 22.47 -12.96
CA ARG A 187 10.11 21.24 -12.14
C ARG A 187 9.98 21.55 -10.65
N GLY A 188 10.52 22.68 -10.18
CA GLY A 188 10.33 23.14 -8.81
C GLY A 188 8.85 23.46 -8.52
N GLU A 189 8.20 24.22 -9.40
CA GLU A 189 6.78 24.52 -9.32
C GLU A 189 5.93 23.23 -9.29
N ASN A 190 6.23 22.26 -10.14
CA ASN A 190 5.54 20.98 -10.17
C ASN A 190 5.71 20.19 -8.85
N LEU A 191 6.90 20.21 -8.25
CA LEU A 191 7.11 19.56 -6.95
C LEU A 191 6.26 20.20 -5.83
N HIS A 192 6.12 21.54 -5.83
CA HIS A 192 5.22 22.23 -4.91
C HIS A 192 3.78 21.82 -5.11
N ASN A 193 3.32 21.78 -6.34
CA ASN A 193 1.96 21.35 -6.67
C ASN A 193 1.70 19.91 -6.21
N ILE A 194 2.64 18.99 -6.43
CA ILE A 194 2.55 17.61 -5.94
C ILE A 194 2.46 17.56 -4.41
N ALA A 195 3.26 18.35 -3.70
CA ALA A 195 3.23 18.40 -2.24
C ALA A 195 1.90 18.98 -1.71
N ILE A 196 1.39 20.06 -2.34
CA ILE A 196 0.11 20.69 -1.97
C ILE A 196 -1.06 19.74 -2.20
N GLU A 197 -1.13 19.09 -3.36
CA GLU A 197 -2.16 18.09 -3.66
C GLU A 197 -2.07 16.89 -2.70
N GLY A 198 -0.86 16.43 -2.42
CA GLY A 198 -0.64 15.36 -1.45
C GLY A 198 -1.16 15.72 -0.05
N MET A 199 -0.95 16.97 0.41
CA MET A 199 -1.52 17.43 1.69
C MET A 199 -3.04 17.41 1.70
N LYS A 200 -3.69 17.76 0.58
CA LYS A 200 -5.16 17.68 0.44
C LYS A 200 -5.62 16.22 0.50
N ASP A 201 -4.97 15.34 -0.26
CA ASP A 201 -5.32 13.92 -0.32
C ASP A 201 -5.16 13.23 1.05
N VAL A 202 -4.04 13.45 1.74
CA VAL A 202 -3.80 12.89 3.08
C VAL A 202 -4.79 13.45 4.12
N ARG A 203 -5.13 14.74 4.04
CA ARG A 203 -6.16 15.34 4.90
C ARG A 203 -7.53 14.72 4.66
N TYR A 204 -7.89 14.51 3.41
CA TYR A 204 -9.14 13.85 3.03
C TYR A 204 -9.19 12.41 3.56
N LEU A 205 -8.16 11.61 3.35
CA LEU A 205 -8.07 10.25 3.87
C LEU A 205 -8.17 10.21 5.41
N ARG A 206 -7.48 11.12 6.10
CA ARG A 206 -7.57 11.24 7.56
C ARG A 206 -8.97 11.62 8.02
N SER A 207 -9.65 12.53 7.32
CA SER A 207 -11.02 12.92 7.67
C SER A 207 -12.02 11.77 7.46
N GLN A 208 -11.83 10.95 6.44
CA GLN A 208 -12.62 9.74 6.23
C GLN A 208 -12.38 8.71 7.34
N GLN A 209 -11.14 8.43 7.70
CA GLN A 209 -10.82 7.53 8.80
C GLN A 209 -11.40 8.01 10.13
N GLN A 210 -11.31 9.32 10.41
CA GLN A 210 -11.93 9.91 11.60
C GLN A 210 -13.47 9.82 11.57
N ALA A 211 -14.09 10.01 10.41
CA ALA A 211 -15.54 9.86 10.25
C ALA A 211 -15.97 8.40 10.50
N GLU A 212 -15.22 7.43 9.98
CA GLU A 212 -15.43 6.00 10.24
C GLU A 212 -15.24 5.66 11.72
N GLU A 213 -14.22 6.21 12.38
CA GLU A 213 -13.98 6.04 13.82
C GLU A 213 -15.11 6.67 14.66
N ILE A 214 -15.60 7.86 14.27
CA ILE A 214 -16.73 8.54 14.94
C ILE A 214 -18.03 7.75 14.74
N GLU A 215 -18.30 7.27 13.54
CA GLU A 215 -19.45 6.40 13.25
C GLU A 215 -19.36 5.10 14.07
N ALA A 216 -18.18 4.47 14.11
CA ALA A 216 -17.92 3.29 14.93
C ALA A 216 -18.08 3.59 16.44
N SER A 217 -17.70 4.79 16.90
CA SER A 217 -17.84 5.20 18.31
C SER A 217 -19.27 5.61 18.71
N LYS A 218 -20.10 6.00 17.73
CA LYS A 218 -21.52 6.32 17.96
C LYS A 218 -22.41 5.10 18.20
N VAL A 219 -21.87 3.88 18.06
CA VAL A 219 -22.54 2.69 18.58
C VAL A 219 -22.61 2.88 20.10
N ASN A 220 -23.80 3.24 20.59
CA ASN A 220 -24.04 3.55 22.00
C ASN A 220 -23.56 2.39 22.88
N THR A 221 -22.46 2.58 23.60
CA THR A 221 -21.90 1.63 24.55
C THR A 221 -22.69 1.58 25.87
N SER A 222 -23.76 2.35 26.02
CA SER A 222 -24.59 2.42 27.22
C SER A 222 -25.84 1.55 27.12
N GLY A 223 -25.64 0.23 27.05
CA GLY A 223 -26.74 -0.72 27.12
C GLY A 223 -26.46 -1.99 26.28
N ILE A 224 -27.13 -3.08 26.66
CA ILE A 224 -27.08 -4.29 25.83
C ILE A 224 -27.97 -4.05 24.62
N LEU A 225 -27.39 -4.06 23.41
CA LEU A 225 -28.13 -4.13 22.16
C LEU A 225 -28.56 -5.59 21.94
N ASP A 226 -29.57 -6.03 22.74
CA ASP A 226 -30.00 -7.44 22.73
C ASP A 226 -30.94 -7.73 21.56
N PHE A 227 -30.79 -8.91 21.01
CA PHE A 227 -31.69 -9.46 20.00
C PHE A 227 -31.75 -10.99 20.13
N THR A 228 -32.72 -11.56 19.48
CA THR A 228 -32.96 -13.02 19.51
C THR A 228 -33.15 -13.53 18.08
N LEU A 229 -32.40 -14.57 17.72
CA LEU A 229 -32.48 -15.24 16.42
C LEU A 229 -32.54 -16.76 16.63
N THR A 230 -32.96 -17.47 15.59
CA THR A 230 -32.97 -18.94 15.58
C THR A 230 -31.61 -19.44 15.06
N ASP A 231 -31.01 -20.39 15.76
CA ASP A 231 -29.76 -21.01 15.34
C ASP A 231 -29.97 -22.13 14.30
N ASN A 232 -28.88 -22.67 13.79
CA ASN A 232 -28.89 -23.72 12.76
C ASN A 232 -29.50 -25.07 13.25
N THR A 233 -29.71 -25.24 14.56
CA THR A 233 -30.38 -26.40 15.16
C THR A 233 -31.90 -26.18 15.36
N GLY A 234 -32.36 -24.95 15.13
CA GLY A 234 -33.75 -24.53 15.36
C GLY A 234 -34.00 -23.99 16.78
N ALA A 235 -33.00 -23.84 17.61
CA ALA A 235 -33.10 -23.27 18.93
C ALA A 235 -33.07 -21.74 18.91
N THR A 236 -33.89 -21.13 19.74
CA THR A 236 -33.90 -19.66 19.91
C THR A 236 -32.73 -19.22 20.78
N ARG A 237 -31.93 -18.27 20.29
CA ARG A 237 -30.74 -17.75 20.95
C ARG A 237 -30.80 -16.24 21.10
N SER A 238 -30.78 -15.73 22.32
CA SER A 238 -30.56 -14.30 22.57
C SER A 238 -29.10 -14.01 22.79
N LEU A 239 -28.63 -12.83 22.34
CA LEU A 239 -27.24 -12.41 22.58
C LEU A 239 -26.96 -12.28 24.09
N SER A 240 -27.91 -11.76 24.86
CA SER A 240 -27.85 -11.63 26.33
C SER A 240 -27.70 -12.96 27.08
N SER A 241 -28.06 -14.09 26.46
CA SER A 241 -27.83 -15.42 27.06
C SER A 241 -26.33 -15.76 27.21
N LEU A 242 -25.46 -15.04 26.56
CA LEU A 242 -23.99 -15.20 26.62
C LEU A 242 -23.33 -14.34 27.71
N LYS A 243 -24.10 -13.65 28.56
CA LYS A 243 -23.52 -12.93 29.71
C LYS A 243 -22.59 -13.84 30.53
N GLY A 244 -21.49 -13.27 30.97
CA GLY A 244 -20.41 -13.99 31.63
C GLY A 244 -19.27 -14.40 30.72
N ASN A 245 -19.49 -14.34 29.42
CA ASN A 245 -18.46 -14.61 28.41
C ASN A 245 -18.03 -13.32 27.66
N VAL A 246 -16.82 -13.32 27.17
CA VAL A 246 -16.37 -12.38 26.10
C VAL A 246 -16.94 -12.89 24.79
N VAL A 247 -17.67 -12.06 24.05
CA VAL A 247 -18.38 -12.49 22.84
C VAL A 247 -17.85 -11.77 21.62
N LEU A 248 -17.52 -12.52 20.58
CA LEU A 248 -17.34 -12.01 19.23
C LEU A 248 -18.67 -12.15 18.48
N LEU A 249 -19.34 -11.04 18.24
CA LEU A 249 -20.53 -10.98 17.38
C LEU A 249 -20.07 -10.75 15.95
N ASP A 250 -20.24 -11.75 15.09
CA ASP A 250 -19.74 -11.79 13.72
C ASP A 250 -20.88 -11.79 12.71
N PHE A 251 -20.97 -10.75 11.88
CA PHE A 251 -21.87 -10.69 10.73
C PHE A 251 -21.15 -11.21 9.50
N HIS A 252 -21.68 -12.27 8.89
CA HIS A 252 -20.96 -13.11 7.94
C HIS A 252 -21.78 -13.39 6.68
N LEU A 253 -21.08 -13.54 5.54
CA LEU A 253 -21.63 -14.01 4.28
C LEU A 253 -20.84 -15.25 3.84
N PHE A 254 -21.47 -16.45 3.94
CA PHE A 254 -20.82 -17.71 3.55
C PHE A 254 -20.60 -17.84 2.05
N ALA A 255 -21.39 -17.13 1.24
CA ALA A 255 -21.21 -17.08 -0.22
C ALA A 255 -19.97 -16.25 -0.65
N ASP A 256 -19.34 -15.49 0.25
CA ASP A 256 -18.12 -14.75 -0.06
C ASP A 256 -16.92 -15.69 -0.27
N GLN A 257 -16.10 -15.38 -1.28
CA GLN A 257 -14.93 -16.21 -1.63
C GLN A 257 -13.87 -16.30 -0.51
N ASN A 258 -13.82 -15.34 0.41
CA ASN A 258 -12.91 -15.34 1.56
C ASN A 258 -13.54 -15.97 2.81
N SER A 259 -14.79 -16.39 2.75
CA SER A 259 -15.54 -16.96 3.87
C SER A 259 -14.79 -18.10 4.55
N MET A 260 -14.27 -19.07 3.79
CA MET A 260 -13.53 -20.22 4.33
C MET A 260 -12.32 -19.79 5.15
N LYS A 261 -11.53 -18.84 4.64
CA LYS A 261 -10.35 -18.32 5.35
C LYS A 261 -10.75 -17.67 6.67
N ARG A 262 -11.83 -16.88 6.66
CA ARG A 262 -12.35 -16.23 7.87
C ARG A 262 -12.83 -17.26 8.90
N ILE A 263 -13.57 -18.26 8.49
CA ILE A 263 -14.04 -19.35 9.37
C ILE A 263 -12.87 -20.09 10.02
N MET A 264 -11.77 -20.33 9.28
CA MET A 264 -10.57 -20.92 9.87
C MET A 264 -9.96 -20.05 10.95
N SER A 265 -9.82 -18.73 10.70
CA SER A 265 -9.30 -17.78 11.70
C SER A 265 -10.20 -17.70 12.93
N LEU A 266 -11.52 -17.67 12.76
CA LEU A 266 -12.47 -17.70 13.88
C LEU A 266 -12.37 -18.99 14.68
N ARG A 267 -12.15 -20.14 14.03
CA ARG A 267 -11.95 -21.43 14.69
C ARG A 267 -10.69 -21.47 15.54
N GLU A 268 -9.60 -20.86 15.07
CA GLU A 268 -8.37 -20.73 15.84
C GLU A 268 -8.59 -19.93 17.12
N LEU A 269 -9.25 -18.78 17.04
CA LEU A 269 -9.61 -17.96 18.21
C LEU A 269 -10.53 -18.71 19.16
N TYR A 270 -11.55 -19.38 18.64
CA TYR A 270 -12.48 -20.16 19.44
C TYR A 270 -11.77 -21.29 20.20
N ASN A 271 -10.95 -22.08 19.51
CA ASN A 271 -10.19 -23.16 20.14
C ASN A 271 -9.23 -22.65 21.21
N LYS A 272 -8.63 -21.49 21.00
CA LYS A 272 -7.66 -20.90 21.92
C LYS A 272 -8.31 -20.36 23.20
N TYR A 273 -9.49 -19.77 23.11
CA TYR A 273 -10.07 -18.98 24.19
C TYR A 273 -11.41 -19.49 24.75
N HIS A 274 -12.07 -20.42 24.08
CA HIS A 274 -13.39 -20.91 24.51
C HIS A 274 -13.39 -21.43 25.95
N ALA A 275 -12.41 -22.22 26.35
CA ALA A 275 -12.27 -22.75 27.71
C ALA A 275 -12.06 -21.65 28.77
N GLN A 276 -11.71 -20.43 28.38
CA GLN A 276 -11.50 -19.27 29.24
C GLN A 276 -12.73 -18.35 29.29
N GLY A 277 -13.82 -18.71 28.62
CA GLY A 277 -15.06 -17.93 28.61
C GLY A 277 -15.17 -17.02 27.40
N PHE A 278 -14.64 -17.43 26.24
CA PHE A 278 -14.86 -16.77 24.97
C PHE A 278 -15.93 -17.50 24.15
N GLN A 279 -16.82 -16.76 23.52
CA GLN A 279 -17.87 -17.25 22.64
C GLN A 279 -17.92 -16.50 21.31
N ILE A 280 -18.42 -17.17 20.28
CA ILE A 280 -18.75 -16.56 19.01
C ILE A 280 -20.25 -16.65 18.80
N TYR A 281 -20.89 -15.52 18.51
CA TYR A 281 -22.26 -15.44 18.03
C TYR A 281 -22.23 -14.95 16.59
N GLN A 282 -22.48 -15.85 15.65
CA GLN A 282 -22.40 -15.56 14.22
C GLN A 282 -23.79 -15.34 13.63
N VAL A 283 -23.95 -14.26 12.88
CA VAL A 283 -25.18 -13.90 12.17
C VAL A 283 -24.90 -13.94 10.67
N ALA A 284 -25.42 -14.94 9.98
CA ALA A 284 -25.32 -15.05 8.53
C ALA A 284 -26.38 -14.19 7.85
N ILE A 285 -25.99 -13.59 6.71
CA ILE A 285 -26.89 -12.82 5.86
C ILE A 285 -27.15 -13.49 4.51
N ASP A 286 -26.80 -14.76 4.37
CA ASP A 286 -27.02 -15.55 3.17
C ASP A 286 -28.49 -15.84 2.97
N GLY A 287 -29.02 -15.63 1.74
CA GLY A 287 -30.43 -15.77 1.41
C GLY A 287 -30.99 -17.19 1.37
N GLY A 288 -30.16 -18.23 1.52
CA GLY A 288 -30.58 -19.63 1.43
C GLY A 288 -30.46 -20.39 2.76
N GLU A 289 -31.58 -20.73 3.41
CA GLU A 289 -31.56 -21.48 4.67
C GLU A 289 -30.83 -22.83 4.56
N HIS A 290 -31.09 -23.59 3.49
CA HIS A 290 -30.45 -24.88 3.28
C HIS A 290 -28.92 -24.74 3.10
N PHE A 291 -28.49 -23.76 2.30
CA PHE A 291 -27.08 -23.46 2.11
C PHE A 291 -26.42 -23.10 3.45
N TRP A 292 -26.99 -22.13 4.18
CA TRP A 292 -26.49 -21.72 5.48
C TRP A 292 -26.40 -22.89 6.47
N LYS A 293 -27.43 -23.72 6.62
CA LYS A 293 -27.42 -24.91 7.50
C LYS A 293 -26.30 -25.87 7.14
N THR A 294 -26.04 -26.06 5.84
CA THR A 294 -24.95 -26.92 5.36
C THR A 294 -23.58 -26.35 5.75
N GLN A 295 -23.38 -25.03 5.57
CA GLN A 295 -22.11 -24.37 5.90
C GLN A 295 -21.83 -24.34 7.41
N THR A 296 -22.86 -24.28 8.22
CA THR A 296 -22.73 -24.12 9.68
C THR A 296 -22.80 -25.42 10.49
N ALA A 297 -23.15 -26.55 9.87
CA ALA A 297 -23.38 -27.82 10.55
C ALA A 297 -22.19 -28.29 11.41
N ALA A 298 -20.96 -27.99 11.04
CA ALA A 298 -19.74 -28.40 11.76
C ALA A 298 -19.08 -27.26 12.54
N LEU A 299 -19.73 -26.11 12.68
CA LEU A 299 -19.19 -24.99 13.46
C LEU A 299 -19.45 -25.21 14.96
N PRO A 300 -18.42 -24.96 15.82
CA PRO A 300 -18.53 -25.23 17.25
C PRO A 300 -19.21 -24.10 18.05
N TRP A 301 -19.62 -23.03 17.40
CA TRP A 301 -20.23 -21.84 18.02
C TRP A 301 -21.68 -21.63 17.58
N ILE A 302 -22.34 -20.62 18.15
CA ILE A 302 -23.71 -20.26 17.80
C ILE A 302 -23.73 -19.64 16.41
N SER A 303 -24.43 -20.24 15.47
CA SER A 303 -24.65 -19.75 14.13
C SER A 303 -26.13 -19.49 13.91
N THR A 304 -26.46 -18.23 13.66
CA THR A 304 -27.82 -17.75 13.39
C THR A 304 -27.90 -17.11 12.00
N ARG A 305 -29.11 -16.76 11.54
CA ARG A 305 -29.31 -16.14 10.23
C ARG A 305 -30.39 -15.08 10.30
N VAL A 306 -30.24 -14.05 9.48
CA VAL A 306 -31.29 -13.08 9.16
C VAL A 306 -31.81 -13.32 7.75
N ASP A 307 -33.12 -13.10 7.52
CA ASP A 307 -33.77 -13.46 6.26
C ASP A 307 -33.52 -12.44 5.14
N ASP A 308 -33.21 -11.20 5.50
CA ASP A 308 -32.98 -10.13 4.53
C ASP A 308 -32.03 -9.03 5.07
N ASN A 309 -31.54 -8.19 4.15
CA ASN A 309 -30.64 -7.08 4.48
C ASN A 309 -31.33 -5.90 5.19
N THR A 310 -32.65 -5.94 5.34
CA THR A 310 -33.44 -4.92 6.06
C THR A 310 -33.73 -5.31 7.52
N SER A 311 -33.17 -6.42 7.98
CA SER A 311 -33.31 -6.91 9.34
C SER A 311 -33.03 -5.83 10.37
N SER A 312 -33.89 -5.75 11.38
CA SER A 312 -33.73 -4.84 12.53
C SER A 312 -32.40 -5.05 13.26
N VAL A 313 -31.85 -6.26 13.24
CA VAL A 313 -30.56 -6.59 13.85
C VAL A 313 -29.42 -5.90 13.10
N LEU A 314 -29.43 -5.88 11.76
CA LEU A 314 -28.42 -5.19 10.97
C LEU A 314 -28.47 -3.67 11.19
N GLN A 315 -29.69 -3.12 11.29
CA GLN A 315 -29.90 -1.69 11.58
C GLN A 315 -29.45 -1.33 13.00
N MET A 316 -29.76 -2.16 13.98
CA MET A 316 -29.39 -1.98 15.39
C MET A 316 -27.87 -1.87 15.58
N TYR A 317 -27.10 -2.66 14.85
CA TYR A 317 -25.63 -2.67 14.88
C TYR A 317 -24.99 -1.81 13.78
N ASN A 318 -25.79 -1.07 13.02
CA ASN A 318 -25.33 -0.26 11.88
C ASN A 318 -24.38 -1.05 10.93
N VAL A 319 -24.80 -2.27 10.57
CA VAL A 319 -24.06 -3.13 9.66
C VAL A 319 -24.36 -2.73 8.23
N GLN A 320 -23.41 -2.06 7.58
CA GLN A 320 -23.55 -1.60 6.19
C GLN A 320 -22.82 -2.50 5.19
N GLN A 321 -21.84 -3.27 5.68
CA GLN A 321 -21.07 -4.22 4.86
C GLN A 321 -20.71 -5.44 5.69
N VAL A 322 -20.44 -6.55 5.03
CA VAL A 322 -19.95 -7.78 5.65
C VAL A 322 -18.68 -8.27 4.95
N PRO A 323 -17.77 -8.89 5.67
CA PRO A 323 -17.83 -9.20 7.08
C PRO A 323 -17.66 -7.96 7.99
N THR A 324 -18.40 -7.89 9.07
CA THR A 324 -18.27 -6.91 10.15
C THR A 324 -18.40 -7.63 11.48
N PHE A 325 -17.63 -7.26 12.49
CA PHE A 325 -17.73 -7.88 13.81
C PHE A 325 -17.60 -6.87 14.95
N PHE A 326 -18.11 -7.27 16.10
CA PHE A 326 -18.08 -6.51 17.35
C PHE A 326 -17.53 -7.40 18.46
N LEU A 327 -16.71 -6.82 19.32
CA LEU A 327 -16.24 -7.46 20.52
C LEU A 327 -17.04 -6.96 21.72
N LEU A 328 -17.62 -7.89 22.48
CA LEU A 328 -18.45 -7.61 23.66
C LEU A 328 -17.75 -8.14 24.91
N ASN A 329 -17.87 -7.38 25.99
CA ASN A 329 -17.36 -7.80 27.29
C ASN A 329 -18.31 -8.82 27.99
N ARG A 330 -17.92 -9.29 29.15
CA ARG A 330 -18.70 -10.28 29.94
C ARG A 330 -20.11 -9.80 30.37
N SER A 331 -20.38 -8.49 30.30
CA SER A 331 -21.70 -7.91 30.50
C SER A 331 -22.54 -7.84 29.23
N CYS A 332 -22.05 -8.36 28.11
CA CYS A 332 -22.61 -8.23 26.75
C CYS A 332 -22.73 -6.81 26.25
N ASN A 333 -21.90 -5.88 26.73
CA ASN A 333 -21.79 -4.54 26.18
C ASN A 333 -20.76 -4.54 25.06
N VAL A 334 -21.07 -3.85 23.94
CA VAL A 334 -20.13 -3.63 22.84
C VAL A 334 -18.95 -2.81 23.37
N VAL A 335 -17.74 -3.33 23.21
CA VAL A 335 -16.49 -2.65 23.60
C VAL A 335 -15.81 -2.04 22.39
N LYS A 336 -15.71 -2.79 21.30
CA LYS A 336 -15.06 -2.36 20.05
C LYS A 336 -15.75 -2.96 18.83
N ARG A 337 -15.67 -2.23 17.74
CA ARG A 337 -16.01 -2.70 16.39
C ARG A 337 -14.72 -3.07 15.64
N ASP A 338 -14.82 -3.90 14.61
CA ASP A 338 -13.73 -4.36 13.73
C ASP A 338 -12.76 -3.25 13.32
N ALA A 339 -13.27 -2.08 12.86
CA ALA A 339 -12.47 -0.93 12.47
C ALA A 339 -11.57 -0.36 13.60
N GLN A 340 -11.88 -0.65 14.86
CA GLN A 340 -11.14 -0.20 16.05
C GLN A 340 -10.12 -1.24 16.53
N ILE A 341 -10.12 -2.44 15.96
CA ILE A 341 -9.34 -3.59 16.42
C ILE A 341 -8.18 -3.84 15.47
N LYS A 342 -6.96 -3.61 15.95
CA LYS A 342 -5.72 -3.89 15.21
C LYS A 342 -5.22 -5.32 15.41
N ASP A 343 -5.42 -5.84 16.61
CA ASP A 343 -5.02 -7.20 17.01
C ASP A 343 -6.14 -7.82 17.84
N ILE A 344 -6.95 -8.66 17.19
CA ILE A 344 -8.11 -9.31 17.83
C ILE A 344 -7.69 -10.25 18.94
N ASP A 345 -6.55 -10.92 18.83
CA ASP A 345 -6.03 -11.84 19.84
C ASP A 345 -5.70 -11.11 21.14
N ALA A 346 -5.02 -9.97 21.04
CA ALA A 346 -4.69 -9.11 22.20
C ALA A 346 -5.96 -8.54 22.85
N GLU A 347 -6.95 -8.13 22.05
CA GLU A 347 -8.21 -7.56 22.57
C GLU A 347 -9.07 -8.60 23.29
N ILE A 348 -9.18 -9.81 22.77
CA ILE A 348 -9.90 -10.91 23.45
C ILE A 348 -9.21 -11.22 24.77
N LYS A 349 -7.87 -11.36 24.75
CA LYS A 349 -7.08 -11.65 25.96
C LYS A 349 -7.24 -10.57 27.04
N ALA A 350 -7.38 -9.31 26.67
CA ALA A 350 -7.56 -8.20 27.61
C ALA A 350 -8.93 -8.20 28.30
N LEU A 351 -9.94 -8.88 27.72
CA LEU A 351 -11.30 -8.95 28.26
C LEU A 351 -11.61 -10.25 29.03
N LEU A 352 -10.78 -11.29 28.84
CA LEU A 352 -10.90 -12.57 29.54
C LEU A 352 -10.45 -12.48 31.01
#